data_35d542c60a36c2a5c5d5fde73ac070ae
#
_entry.id   35d542c60a36c2a5c5d5fde73ac070ae
#
_cell.length_a   1.000
_cell.length_b   1.000
_cell.length_c   1.000
_cell.angle_alpha   90.00
_cell.angle_beta   90.00
_cell.angle_gamma   90.00
#
_symmetry.space_group_name_H-M   'P 1'
#
loop_
_entity.id
_entity.type
_entity.pdbx_description
1 polymer ?
#
loop_
_entity_poly.entity_id
_entity_poly.type
_entity_poly.pdbx_seq_one_letter_code
_entity_poly.pdbx_strand_id
1 'polypeptide(L)'
;RVHGVYGFDAAHKACADASDTERFITVDGDTVIEEDFTKVMVDFPSLGVDNTYQFSWCGRIDLNGLQYGNGSLKCWTKDFVRQMKTHENHDGKDKNVIEFCHFDNYYQFNENFSTSYINASPFQAWRAGFREGVKMSLDRNARVDNIKNLWWQNYQRLLVWLNVGADVENGYFAIHGARLGCYLTNCC
;
A
#
# COMPACT_ATOMS: atom_id res chain seq x y z
N ARG A 1 -7.45 -13.45 13.32
CA ARG A 1 -6.05 -13.11 13.02
C ARG A 1 -5.41 -14.24 12.24
N VAL A 2 -4.80 -13.95 11.09
CA VAL A 2 -4.13 -14.94 10.24
C VAL A 2 -2.63 -14.86 10.47
N HIS A 3 -1.97 -16.00 10.68
CA HIS A 3 -0.54 -16.09 10.95
C HIS A 3 0.13 -17.20 10.15
N GLY A 4 1.39 -16.99 9.80
CA GLY A 4 2.24 -18.02 9.22
C GLY A 4 1.84 -18.47 7.81
N VAL A 5 0.99 -17.70 7.13
CA VAL A 5 0.62 -17.98 5.74
C VAL A 5 1.62 -17.29 4.83
N TYR A 6 2.33 -18.07 4.05
CA TYR A 6 3.32 -17.57 3.11
C TYR A 6 2.66 -17.12 1.80
N GLY A 7 2.99 -15.92 1.36
CA GLY A 7 2.53 -15.36 0.10
C GLY A 7 1.31 -14.44 0.25
N PHE A 8 1.24 -13.43 -0.62
CA PHE A 8 0.21 -12.40 -0.59
C PHE A 8 -1.19 -12.95 -0.86
N ASP A 9 -1.34 -13.71 -1.94
CA ASP A 9 -2.63 -14.25 -2.34
C ASP A 9 -3.17 -15.23 -1.30
N ALA A 10 -2.30 -16.12 -0.83
CA ALA A 10 -2.67 -17.10 0.20
C ALA A 10 -3.06 -16.43 1.52
N ALA A 11 -2.34 -15.39 1.95
CA ALA A 11 -2.64 -14.66 3.18
C ALA A 11 -3.99 -13.93 3.11
N HIS A 12 -4.30 -13.27 1.97
CA HIS A 12 -5.59 -12.60 1.80
C HIS A 12 -6.75 -13.58 1.72
N LYS A 13 -6.59 -14.72 1.02
CA LYS A 13 -7.60 -15.79 0.97
C LYS A 13 -7.85 -16.38 2.35
N ALA A 14 -6.80 -16.60 3.13
CA ALA A 14 -6.94 -17.06 4.51
C ALA A 14 -7.68 -16.03 5.39
N CYS A 15 -7.50 -14.72 5.16
CA CYS A 15 -8.29 -13.68 5.84
C CYS A 15 -9.77 -13.74 5.43
N ALA A 16 -10.06 -13.94 4.15
CA ALA A 16 -11.42 -14.11 3.66
C ALA A 16 -12.11 -15.35 4.28
N ASP A 17 -11.38 -16.46 4.39
CA ASP A 17 -11.91 -17.68 4.97
C ASP A 17 -12.11 -17.59 6.49
N ALA A 18 -11.28 -16.79 7.17
CA ALA A 18 -11.42 -16.52 8.60
C ALA A 18 -12.52 -15.50 8.96
N SER A 19 -13.11 -14.85 7.96
CA SER A 19 -14.20 -13.88 8.19
C SER A 19 -15.56 -14.56 8.25
N ASP A 20 -16.42 -14.13 9.16
CA ASP A 20 -17.82 -14.59 9.27
C ASP A 20 -18.79 -13.78 8.38
N THR A 21 -18.33 -12.66 7.80
CA THR A 21 -19.14 -11.75 6.99
C THR A 21 -18.69 -11.73 5.54
N GLU A 22 -19.59 -11.45 4.61
CA GLU A 22 -19.29 -11.33 3.18
C GLU A 22 -18.30 -10.20 2.86
N ARG A 23 -18.30 -9.16 3.68
CA ARG A 23 -17.36 -8.04 3.58
C ARG A 23 -16.50 -8.00 4.84
N PHE A 24 -15.21 -7.84 4.66
CA PHE A 24 -14.26 -7.83 5.77
C PHE A 24 -13.15 -6.81 5.55
N ILE A 25 -12.44 -6.48 6.60
CA ILE A 25 -11.34 -5.52 6.58
C ILE A 25 -10.02 -6.25 6.85
N THR A 26 -9.04 -5.98 6.00
CA THR A 26 -7.66 -6.37 6.24
C THR A 26 -6.87 -5.21 6.80
N VAL A 27 -5.99 -5.53 7.74
CA VAL A 27 -5.04 -4.60 8.36
C VAL A 27 -3.70 -5.28 8.40
N ASP A 28 -2.67 -4.61 7.89
CA ASP A 28 -1.31 -5.13 7.93
C ASP A 28 -0.80 -5.22 9.38
N GLY A 29 0.06 -6.19 9.66
CA GLY A 29 0.52 -6.50 11.02
C GLY A 29 1.36 -5.41 11.69
N ASP A 30 1.85 -4.45 10.92
CA ASP A 30 2.61 -3.28 11.36
C ASP A 30 1.77 -1.99 11.37
N THR A 31 0.46 -2.11 11.29
CA THR A 31 -0.47 -0.98 11.21
C THR A 31 -1.36 -0.91 12.46
N VAL A 32 -1.46 0.27 13.04
CA VAL A 32 -2.39 0.61 14.12
C VAL A 32 -3.55 1.41 13.57
N ILE A 33 -4.78 0.99 13.92
CA ILE A 33 -6.03 1.65 13.50
C ILE A 33 -6.48 2.60 14.60
N GLU A 34 -6.98 3.77 14.20
CA GLU A 34 -7.63 4.73 15.11
C GLU A 34 -9.02 4.23 15.53
N GLU A 35 -9.41 4.48 16.75
CA GLU A 35 -10.70 4.03 17.30
C GLU A 35 -11.89 4.55 16.48
N ASP A 36 -11.79 5.77 15.97
CA ASP A 36 -12.86 6.38 15.16
C ASP A 36 -13.17 5.62 13.87
N PHE A 37 -12.25 4.79 13.39
CA PHE A 37 -12.52 3.92 12.24
C PHE A 37 -13.70 2.97 12.49
N THR A 38 -13.94 2.55 13.73
CA THR A 38 -15.08 1.68 14.10
C THR A 38 -16.44 2.33 13.85
N LYS A 39 -16.48 3.64 13.69
CA LYS A 39 -17.68 4.42 13.44
C LYS A 39 -17.90 4.75 11.95
N VAL A 40 -16.93 4.38 11.10
CA VAL A 40 -17.00 4.67 9.67
C VAL A 40 -18.15 3.91 9.02
N MET A 41 -19.00 4.64 8.35
CA MET A 41 -20.11 4.12 7.54
C MET A 41 -19.87 4.47 6.07
N VAL A 42 -19.98 3.51 5.18
CA VAL A 42 -19.85 3.72 3.75
C VAL A 42 -21.24 3.70 3.13
N ASP A 43 -21.68 4.85 2.63
CA ASP A 43 -22.94 4.99 1.93
C ASP A 43 -22.75 4.77 0.43
N PHE A 44 -23.02 3.56 -0.03
CA PHE A 44 -22.83 3.15 -1.43
C PHE A 44 -23.67 3.97 -2.42
N PRO A 45 -24.97 4.22 -2.17
CA PRO A 45 -25.77 5.09 -3.03
C PRO A 45 -25.19 6.50 -3.21
N SER A 46 -24.75 7.12 -2.12
CA SER A 46 -24.14 8.47 -2.17
C SER A 46 -22.84 8.51 -2.94
N LEU A 47 -22.09 7.39 -2.97
CA LEU A 47 -20.85 7.27 -3.74
C LEU A 47 -21.11 6.87 -5.20
N GLY A 48 -22.32 6.49 -5.56
CA GLY A 48 -22.63 5.96 -6.88
C GLY A 48 -21.98 4.61 -7.18
N VAL A 49 -21.72 3.81 -6.16
CA VAL A 49 -21.07 2.49 -6.27
C VAL A 49 -22.02 1.39 -5.79
N ASP A 50 -21.74 0.19 -6.21
CA ASP A 50 -22.49 -1.01 -5.80
C ASP A 50 -21.70 -1.89 -4.81
N ASN A 51 -22.25 -3.03 -4.46
CA ASN A 51 -21.67 -3.97 -3.50
C ASN A 51 -20.46 -4.76 -4.05
N THR A 52 -20.08 -4.58 -5.30
CA THR A 52 -18.88 -5.18 -5.88
C THR A 52 -17.62 -4.36 -5.60
N TYR A 53 -17.78 -3.09 -5.20
CA TYR A 53 -16.66 -2.21 -4.94
C TYR A 53 -15.83 -2.63 -3.71
N GLN A 54 -14.52 -2.50 -3.85
CA GLN A 54 -13.56 -2.61 -2.76
C GLN A 54 -13.16 -1.21 -2.29
N PHE A 55 -12.90 -1.06 -1.01
CA PHE A 55 -12.58 0.24 -0.42
C PHE A 55 -11.22 0.23 0.24
N SER A 56 -10.55 1.38 0.24
CA SER A 56 -9.38 1.61 1.08
C SER A 56 -9.38 3.03 1.63
N TRP A 57 -8.59 3.23 2.67
CA TRP A 57 -8.38 4.54 3.29
C TRP A 57 -6.90 4.90 3.20
N CYS A 58 -6.62 6.20 3.23
CA CYS A 58 -5.26 6.65 3.40
C CYS A 58 -4.70 6.18 4.75
N GLY A 59 -3.40 5.91 4.79
CA GLY A 59 -2.67 5.63 6.01
C GLY A 59 -1.50 6.59 6.15
N ARG A 60 -1.15 6.90 7.39
CA ARG A 60 0.05 7.63 7.73
C ARG A 60 1.22 6.67 7.87
N ILE A 61 2.37 7.07 7.40
CA ILE A 61 3.64 6.38 7.65
C ILE A 61 4.32 7.07 8.83
N ASP A 62 4.51 6.35 9.93
CA ASP A 62 5.09 6.90 11.16
C ASP A 62 6.49 7.47 10.91
N LEU A 63 7.30 6.77 10.16
CA LEU A 63 8.69 7.09 9.88
C LEU A 63 8.93 8.49 9.28
N ASN A 64 8.04 8.97 8.41
CA ASN A 64 8.24 10.23 7.69
C ASN A 64 7.00 11.11 7.58
N GLY A 65 5.90 10.71 8.20
CA GLY A 65 4.65 11.47 8.27
C GLY A 65 3.84 11.53 6.97
N LEU A 66 4.27 10.86 5.90
CA LEU A 66 3.51 10.82 4.65
C LEU A 66 2.14 10.18 4.85
N GLN A 67 1.14 10.77 4.19
CA GLN A 67 -0.24 10.26 4.15
C GLN A 67 -0.65 10.03 2.70
N TYR A 68 -0.95 8.79 2.37
CA TYR A 68 -1.47 8.41 1.05
C TYR A 68 -2.06 6.99 1.09
N GLY A 69 -2.65 6.55 -0.02
CA GLY A 69 -3.15 5.19 -0.15
C GLY A 69 -2.00 4.18 -0.16
N ASN A 70 -1.66 3.65 1.01
CA ASN A 70 -0.54 2.72 1.20
C ASN A 70 -0.95 1.25 1.24
N GLY A 71 -2.23 0.97 1.18
CA GLY A 71 -2.76 -0.39 1.11
C GLY A 71 -2.95 -1.12 2.43
N SER A 72 -2.58 -0.54 3.56
CA SER A 72 -2.61 -1.22 4.86
C SER A 72 -4.00 -1.41 5.46
N LEU A 73 -4.98 -0.57 5.08
CA LEU A 73 -6.35 -0.63 5.56
C LEU A 73 -7.31 -0.73 4.38
N LYS A 74 -7.88 -1.92 4.15
CA LYS A 74 -8.77 -2.20 3.02
C LYS A 74 -10.00 -2.99 3.43
N CYS A 75 -11.11 -2.67 2.78
CA CYS A 75 -12.36 -3.39 2.90
C CYS A 75 -12.64 -4.18 1.62
N TRP A 76 -12.76 -5.49 1.75
CA TRP A 76 -12.90 -6.45 0.67
C TRP A 76 -14.22 -7.18 0.71
N THR A 77 -14.66 -7.71 -0.43
CA THR A 77 -15.63 -8.80 -0.47
C THR A 77 -14.90 -10.14 -0.53
N LYS A 78 -15.49 -11.19 0.08
CA LYS A 78 -14.92 -12.54 0.03
C LYS A 78 -14.75 -13.06 -1.38
N ASP A 79 -15.76 -12.86 -2.21
CA ASP A 79 -15.75 -13.34 -3.59
C ASP A 79 -14.61 -12.71 -4.40
N PHE A 80 -14.41 -11.41 -4.24
CA PHE A 80 -13.31 -10.72 -4.92
C PHE A 80 -11.96 -11.30 -4.48
N VAL A 81 -11.71 -11.44 -3.18
CA VAL A 81 -10.44 -11.95 -2.66
C VAL A 81 -10.18 -13.40 -3.06
N ARG A 82 -11.22 -14.24 -3.09
CA ARG A 82 -11.09 -15.64 -3.53
C ARG A 82 -10.69 -15.77 -5.00
N GLN A 83 -11.14 -14.85 -5.83
CA GLN A 83 -10.87 -14.85 -7.28
C GLN A 83 -9.62 -14.07 -7.66
N MET A 84 -9.16 -13.14 -6.82
CA MET A 84 -8.04 -12.28 -7.16
C MET A 84 -6.74 -13.07 -7.33
N LYS A 85 -5.91 -12.57 -8.25
CA LYS A 85 -4.50 -12.93 -8.39
C LYS A 85 -3.68 -11.66 -8.33
N THR A 86 -2.67 -11.64 -7.49
CA THR A 86 -1.73 -10.52 -7.41
C THR A 86 -0.50 -10.78 -8.28
N HIS A 87 0.38 -9.78 -8.35
CA HIS A 87 1.66 -9.90 -9.05
C HIS A 87 2.52 -11.10 -8.60
N GLU A 88 2.28 -11.66 -7.42
CA GLU A 88 2.97 -12.83 -6.90
C GLU A 88 2.68 -14.10 -7.70
N ASN A 89 1.47 -14.23 -8.23
CA ASN A 89 1.01 -15.39 -8.99
C ASN A 89 0.81 -15.06 -10.49
N HIS A 90 1.54 -14.06 -10.98
CA HIS A 90 1.48 -13.63 -12.36
C HIS A 90 2.34 -14.51 -13.24
N ASP A 91 1.72 -15.12 -14.26
CA ASP A 91 2.41 -15.95 -15.26
C ASP A 91 2.91 -15.18 -16.50
N GLY A 92 2.86 -13.86 -16.47
CA GLY A 92 3.24 -12.97 -17.57
C GLY A 92 2.20 -12.88 -18.71
N LYS A 93 1.14 -13.69 -18.67
CA LYS A 93 0.11 -13.78 -19.72
C LYS A 93 -1.25 -13.27 -19.26
N ASP A 94 -1.48 -13.22 -17.96
CA ASP A 94 -2.76 -12.84 -17.37
C ASP A 94 -2.87 -11.30 -17.33
N LYS A 95 -3.86 -10.75 -18.03
CA LYS A 95 -4.15 -9.30 -18.00
C LYS A 95 -4.89 -8.86 -16.75
N ASN A 96 -5.31 -9.79 -15.91
CA ASN A 96 -6.14 -9.56 -14.71
C ASN A 96 -5.31 -9.56 -13.43
N VAL A 97 -4.04 -9.16 -13.50
CA VAL A 97 -3.22 -8.99 -12.30
C VAL A 97 -3.69 -7.78 -11.52
N ILE A 98 -4.03 -8.02 -10.27
CA ILE A 98 -4.45 -6.97 -9.37
C ILE A 98 -3.21 -6.27 -8.80
N GLU A 99 -3.01 -5.05 -9.24
CA GLU A 99 -2.23 -4.06 -8.49
C GLU A 99 -3.18 -3.44 -7.47
N PHE A 100 -2.89 -3.56 -6.18
CA PHE A 100 -3.77 -3.21 -5.05
C PHE A 100 -4.37 -1.80 -5.04
N CYS A 101 -4.09 -0.98 -6.03
CA CYS A 101 -4.61 0.36 -6.18
C CYS A 101 -5.11 0.67 -7.60
N HIS A 102 -5.13 -0.30 -8.50
CA HIS A 102 -5.45 -0.08 -9.92
C HIS A 102 -6.27 -1.25 -10.49
N PHE A 103 -7.48 -1.43 -9.99
CA PHE A 103 -8.44 -2.36 -10.56
C PHE A 103 -9.83 -1.72 -10.62
N ASP A 104 -10.68 -2.25 -11.46
CA ASP A 104 -12.07 -1.82 -11.54
C ASP A 104 -12.79 -2.06 -10.21
N ASN A 105 -13.81 -1.28 -9.93
CA ASN A 105 -14.58 -1.35 -8.69
C ASN A 105 -13.73 -1.13 -7.41
N TYR A 106 -12.83 -0.16 -7.48
CA TYR A 106 -12.01 0.27 -6.35
C TYR A 106 -12.26 1.74 -6.02
N TYR A 107 -12.45 2.02 -4.74
CA TYR A 107 -12.63 3.38 -4.22
C TYR A 107 -11.63 3.68 -3.11
N GLN A 108 -10.84 4.71 -3.30
CA GLN A 108 -9.87 5.19 -2.31
C GLN A 108 -10.43 6.41 -1.59
N PHE A 109 -10.63 6.29 -0.28
CA PHE A 109 -10.94 7.41 0.59
C PHE A 109 -9.69 8.21 0.95
N ASN A 110 -9.84 9.53 1.10
CA ASN A 110 -8.75 10.42 1.48
C ASN A 110 -8.56 10.52 3.00
N GLU A 111 -9.56 10.11 3.76
CA GLU A 111 -9.52 10.10 5.23
C GLU A 111 -8.45 9.11 5.70
N ASN A 112 -7.76 9.50 6.77
CA ASN A 112 -6.74 8.69 7.41
C ASN A 112 -7.25 8.15 8.75
N PHE A 113 -7.22 6.84 8.91
CA PHE A 113 -7.59 6.13 10.14
C PHE A 113 -6.53 5.13 10.59
N SER A 114 -5.33 5.20 10.02
CA SER A 114 -4.30 4.24 10.36
C SER A 114 -2.89 4.82 10.28
N THR A 115 -2.01 4.29 11.13
CA THR A 115 -0.57 4.58 11.09
C THR A 115 0.22 3.30 10.95
N SER A 116 1.08 3.23 9.94
CA SER A 116 1.96 2.08 9.66
C SER A 116 3.35 2.32 10.25
N TYR A 117 3.82 1.37 11.04
CA TYR A 117 5.12 1.36 11.74
C TYR A 117 6.07 0.41 11.01
N ILE A 118 6.68 0.91 9.95
CA ILE A 118 7.52 0.12 9.04
C ILE A 118 9.01 0.12 9.40
N ASN A 119 9.34 0.54 10.60
CA ASN A 119 10.69 0.79 11.09
C ASN A 119 11.08 -0.06 12.30
N ALA A 120 10.41 -1.19 12.56
CA ALA A 120 10.70 -2.07 13.70
C ALA A 120 12.10 -2.72 13.64
N SER A 121 12.75 -2.72 12.48
CA SER A 121 14.14 -3.15 12.34
C SER A 121 14.85 -2.38 11.23
N PRO A 122 16.20 -2.31 11.25
CA PRO A 122 16.99 -1.72 10.16
C PRO A 122 16.64 -2.28 8.79
N PHE A 123 16.46 -3.58 8.68
CA PHE A 123 16.13 -4.25 7.42
C PHE A 123 14.72 -3.91 6.94
N GLN A 124 13.73 -3.90 7.84
CA GLN A 124 12.35 -3.53 7.49
C GLN A 124 12.29 -2.08 6.99
N ALA A 125 12.91 -1.16 7.71
CA ALA A 125 12.98 0.25 7.32
C ALA A 125 13.67 0.43 5.97
N TRP A 126 14.83 -0.22 5.78
CA TRP A 126 15.57 -0.17 4.52
C TRP A 126 14.73 -0.73 3.35
N ARG A 127 14.11 -1.89 3.54
CA ARG A 127 13.26 -2.52 2.51
C ARG A 127 12.06 -1.64 2.13
N ALA A 128 11.41 -1.02 3.11
CA ALA A 128 10.30 -0.11 2.88
C ALA A 128 10.75 1.10 2.06
N GLY A 129 11.83 1.76 2.48
CA GLY A 129 12.41 2.88 1.74
C GLY A 129 12.83 2.49 0.33
N PHE A 130 13.51 1.35 0.16
CA PHE A 130 13.94 0.87 -1.15
C PHE A 130 12.76 0.69 -2.11
N ARG A 131 11.71 0.00 -1.66
CA ARG A 131 10.49 -0.21 -2.47
C ARG A 131 9.84 1.11 -2.89
N GLU A 132 9.69 2.04 -1.96
CA GLU A 132 9.08 3.34 -2.25
C GLU A 132 10.00 4.20 -3.12
N GLY A 133 11.32 4.14 -2.93
CA GLY A 133 12.31 4.79 -3.79
C GLY A 133 12.21 4.34 -5.24
N VAL A 134 12.10 3.03 -5.48
CA VAL A 134 11.85 2.47 -6.83
C VAL A 134 10.50 2.95 -7.36
N LYS A 135 9.43 2.74 -6.60
CA LYS A 135 8.04 2.98 -7.03
C LYS A 135 7.77 4.44 -7.35
N MET A 136 8.23 5.36 -6.49
CA MET A 136 8.03 6.79 -6.69
C MET A 136 8.96 7.38 -7.76
N SER A 137 9.97 6.64 -8.21
CA SER A 137 10.88 7.02 -9.30
C SER A 137 10.37 6.63 -10.70
N LEU A 138 9.20 6.01 -10.77
CA LEU A 138 8.55 5.62 -12.02
C LEU A 138 7.32 6.50 -12.27
N ASP A 139 7.05 6.78 -13.53
CA ASP A 139 5.77 7.32 -13.98
C ASP A 139 4.99 6.23 -14.70
N ARG A 140 3.81 5.85 -14.16
CA ARG A 140 2.96 4.77 -14.69
C ARG A 140 3.75 3.49 -14.99
N ASN A 141 4.61 3.10 -14.04
CA ASN A 141 5.53 1.95 -14.14
C ASN A 141 6.62 2.08 -15.21
N ALA A 142 6.82 3.24 -15.83
CA ALA A 142 7.87 3.52 -16.79
C ALA A 142 8.95 4.42 -16.20
N ARG A 143 10.18 4.22 -16.66
CA ARG A 143 11.29 5.13 -16.34
C ARG A 143 11.07 6.49 -17.00
N VAL A 144 11.53 7.54 -16.34
CA VAL A 144 11.53 8.91 -16.87
C VAL A 144 12.96 9.32 -17.24
N ASP A 145 13.12 10.11 -18.27
CA ASP A 145 14.43 10.64 -18.68
C ASP A 145 15.01 11.61 -17.64
N ASN A 146 14.13 12.26 -16.88
CA ASN A 146 14.49 13.16 -15.81
C ASN A 146 13.49 13.02 -14.66
N ILE A 147 14.00 12.88 -13.46
CA ILE A 147 13.20 12.73 -12.23
C ILE A 147 12.19 13.89 -12.03
N LYS A 148 12.46 15.08 -12.57
CA LYS A 148 11.55 16.21 -12.54
C LYS A 148 10.32 16.04 -13.44
N ASN A 149 10.34 15.06 -14.35
CA ASN A 149 9.23 14.73 -15.22
C ASN A 149 8.25 13.71 -14.57
N LEU A 150 8.56 13.25 -13.35
CA LEU A 150 7.63 12.43 -12.58
C LEU A 150 6.33 13.19 -12.34
N TRP A 151 5.25 12.43 -12.23
CA TRP A 151 4.00 12.99 -11.73
C TRP A 151 4.24 13.71 -10.40
N TRP A 152 3.75 14.94 -10.27
CA TRP A 152 4.14 15.86 -9.21
C TRP A 152 3.98 15.28 -7.80
N GLN A 153 2.92 14.46 -7.55
CA GLN A 153 2.73 13.83 -6.24
C GLN A 153 3.79 12.75 -5.96
N ASN A 154 4.18 11.97 -6.96
CA ASN A 154 5.26 10.99 -6.81
C ASN A 154 6.59 11.69 -6.54
N TYR A 155 6.86 12.79 -7.25
CA TYR A 155 8.06 13.61 -7.02
C TYR A 155 8.10 14.16 -5.59
N GLN A 156 7.00 14.73 -5.08
CA GLN A 156 6.91 15.24 -3.70
C GLN A 156 7.11 14.13 -2.67
N ARG A 157 6.43 12.99 -2.83
CA ARG A 157 6.58 11.82 -1.95
C ARG A 157 8.02 11.29 -1.97
N LEU A 158 8.62 11.20 -3.15
CA LEU A 158 10.00 10.77 -3.29
C LEU A 158 10.97 11.69 -2.52
N LEU A 159 10.82 13.01 -2.62
CA LEU A 159 11.64 13.94 -1.85
C LEU A 159 11.55 13.72 -0.35
N VAL A 160 10.37 13.41 0.17
CA VAL A 160 10.18 13.05 1.59
C VAL A 160 10.90 11.76 1.92
N TRP A 161 10.71 10.70 1.15
CA TRP A 161 11.39 9.42 1.36
C TRP A 161 12.92 9.52 1.32
N LEU A 162 13.46 10.40 0.49
CA LEU A 162 14.90 10.60 0.33
C LEU A 162 15.54 11.41 1.48
N ASN A 163 14.73 12.14 2.29
CA ASN A 163 15.31 13.16 3.18
C ASN A 163 14.70 13.22 4.59
N VAL A 164 13.49 12.71 4.81
CA VAL A 164 12.74 12.88 6.07
C VAL A 164 12.72 11.60 6.87
N GLY A 165 12.89 11.71 8.19
CA GLY A 165 12.79 10.62 9.16
C GLY A 165 14.14 10.14 9.73
N ALA A 166 15.23 10.86 9.52
CA ALA A 166 16.54 10.47 10.06
C ALA A 166 16.59 10.47 11.60
N ASP A 167 15.71 11.22 12.24
CA ASP A 167 15.53 11.37 13.68
C ASP A 167 14.61 10.29 14.30
N VAL A 168 13.96 9.50 13.47
CA VAL A 168 13.11 8.37 13.89
C VAL A 168 13.95 7.10 13.96
N GLU A 169 13.59 6.18 14.87
CA GLU A 169 14.26 4.89 15.01
C GLU A 169 14.31 4.15 13.67
N ASN A 170 15.49 3.68 13.28
CA ASN A 170 15.77 3.04 11.98
C ASN A 170 15.47 3.90 10.74
N GLY A 171 15.09 5.16 10.88
CA GLY A 171 14.72 6.02 9.74
C GLY A 171 15.87 6.29 8.77
N TYR A 172 17.11 6.34 9.25
CA TYR A 172 18.29 6.47 8.40
C TYR A 172 18.38 5.32 7.37
N PHE A 173 18.04 4.09 7.78
CA PHE A 173 18.04 2.94 6.87
C PHE A 173 16.96 3.07 5.79
N ALA A 174 15.80 3.63 6.12
CA ALA A 174 14.75 3.90 5.14
C ALA A 174 15.18 4.93 4.10
N ILE A 175 15.79 6.03 4.54
CA ILE A 175 16.35 7.05 3.64
C ILE A 175 17.41 6.44 2.73
N HIS A 176 18.33 5.64 3.29
CA HIS A 176 19.34 4.95 2.51
C HIS A 176 18.72 4.00 1.47
N GLY A 177 17.73 3.21 1.89
CA GLY A 177 16.98 2.34 0.98
C GLY A 177 16.31 3.11 -0.15
N ALA A 178 15.61 4.22 0.17
CA ALA A 178 14.94 5.05 -0.82
C ALA A 178 15.92 5.67 -1.83
N ARG A 179 17.04 6.18 -1.36
CA ARG A 179 18.10 6.71 -2.23
C ARG A 179 18.66 5.66 -3.17
N LEU A 180 18.93 4.45 -2.66
CA LEU A 180 19.42 3.35 -3.47
C LEU A 180 18.37 2.90 -4.50
N GLY A 181 17.11 2.75 -4.10
CA GLY A 181 16.02 2.39 -5.00
C GLY A 181 15.83 3.41 -6.13
N CYS A 182 15.82 4.70 -5.78
CA CYS A 182 15.77 5.80 -6.74
C CYS A 182 16.97 5.78 -7.71
N TYR A 183 18.18 5.61 -7.19
CA TYR A 183 19.40 5.56 -8.00
C TYR A 183 19.37 4.39 -8.99
N LEU A 184 19.09 3.17 -8.52
CA LEU A 184 19.08 2.00 -9.39
C LEU A 184 17.98 2.08 -10.45
N THR A 185 16.86 2.72 -10.15
CA THR A 185 15.77 2.91 -11.11
C THR A 185 16.16 3.88 -12.22
N ASN A 186 16.89 4.96 -11.91
CA ASN A 186 17.13 6.05 -12.89
C ASN A 186 18.53 6.02 -13.52
N CYS A 187 19.53 5.38 -12.88
CA CYS A 187 20.92 5.44 -13.32
C CYS A 187 21.49 4.08 -13.77
N CYS A 188 20.76 3.00 -13.58
CA CYS A 188 21.12 1.66 -14.04
C CYS A 188 20.05 1.08 -14.96
#